data_cbafb19b9e79f81e9122b18088d085aa
#
_entry.id   cbafb19b9e79f81e9122b18088d085aa
#
_cell.length_a   1.000
_cell.length_b   1.000
_cell.length_c   1.000
_cell.angle_alpha   90.00
_cell.angle_beta   90.00
_cell.angle_gamma   90.00
#
_symmetry.space_group_name_H-M   'P 1'
#
loop_
_entity.id
_entity.type
_entity.pdbx_description
1 polymer ?
#
loop_
_entity_poly.entity_id
_entity_poly.type
_entity_poly.pdbx_seq_one_letter_code
_entity_poly.pdbx_strand_id
1 'polypeptide(L)'
;ASDCLVSVRGDSVLIVLGDSPTTHVPASKHSGREATAEQLVDQAAMQVAGSLGGSAVVGPVVPGISHAGRSLRSALAGLRALPGWAEAPNPVHADDLLPERLLAGDELAGEQILHLVHAPLHEMGDPFESTVATYLALGGSLEATARNLFVHANTVRYRLGRVSEQVGWDATNARDGLMLHMAIIVGRLAVSREA
;
A
#
# COMPACT_ATOMS: atom_id res chain seq x y z
N ALA A 1 -2.97 11.36 29.17
CA ALA A 1 -2.65 9.93 29.08
C ALA A 1 -2.81 9.53 27.63
N SER A 2 -1.74 9.12 26.99
CA SER A 2 -1.82 8.62 25.62
C SER A 2 -2.60 7.31 25.65
N ASP A 3 -3.68 7.21 24.89
CA ASP A 3 -4.47 6.00 24.77
C ASP A 3 -3.69 4.99 23.90
N CYS A 4 -2.81 4.27 24.58
CA CYS A 4 -1.94 3.25 23.97
C CYS A 4 -2.17 1.93 24.71
N LEU A 5 -2.50 0.89 23.97
CA LEU A 5 -2.56 -0.48 24.47
C LEU A 5 -1.31 -1.22 23.99
N VAL A 6 -0.59 -1.83 24.92
CA VAL A 6 0.64 -2.60 24.63
C VAL A 6 0.44 -4.04 25.07
N SER A 7 0.77 -4.97 24.20
CA SER A 7 0.78 -6.42 24.49
C SER A 7 2.07 -7.04 23.99
N VAL A 8 2.64 -7.94 24.77
CA VAL A 8 3.83 -8.70 24.38
C VAL A 8 3.42 -10.14 24.10
N ARG A 9 3.82 -10.64 22.92
CA ARG A 9 3.52 -12.01 22.50
C ARG A 9 4.76 -12.65 21.89
N GLY A 10 5.40 -13.53 22.66
CA GLY A 10 6.67 -14.13 22.25
C GLY A 10 7.77 -13.07 22.11
N ASP A 11 8.36 -12.99 20.94
CA ASP A 11 9.39 -12.02 20.54
C ASP A 11 8.83 -10.72 19.95
N SER A 12 7.53 -10.58 19.91
CA SER A 12 6.84 -9.46 19.27
C SER A 12 6.12 -8.57 20.28
N VAL A 13 6.20 -7.26 20.08
CA VAL A 13 5.45 -6.24 20.84
C VAL A 13 4.36 -5.69 19.94
N LEU A 14 3.11 -5.73 20.42
CA LEU A 14 1.94 -5.22 19.75
C LEU A 14 1.52 -3.92 20.41
N ILE A 15 1.44 -2.84 19.63
CA ILE A 15 1.08 -1.51 20.10
C ILE A 15 -0.13 -1.02 19.31
N VAL A 16 -1.20 -0.67 20.01
CA VAL A 16 -2.36 0.03 19.45
C VAL A 16 -2.33 1.46 19.92
N LEU A 17 -2.24 2.39 19.00
CA LEU A 17 -2.28 3.83 19.27
C LEU A 17 -3.68 4.35 18.96
N GLY A 18 -4.26 5.07 19.92
CA GLY A 18 -5.51 5.80 19.76
C GLY A 18 -5.27 7.25 19.36
N ASP A 19 -6.27 7.89 18.79
CA ASP A 19 -6.30 9.32 18.57
C ASP A 19 -6.46 10.00 19.95
N SER A 20 -5.39 10.66 20.42
CA SER A 20 -5.44 11.48 21.62
C SER A 20 -5.31 12.94 21.21
N PRO A 21 -6.24 13.82 21.64
CA PRO A 21 -6.20 15.24 21.29
C PRO A 21 -4.94 16.00 21.76
N THR A 22 -4.02 15.29 22.40
CA THR A 22 -2.75 15.83 22.94
C THR A 22 -1.51 15.45 22.14
N THR A 23 -1.64 14.74 21.01
CA THR A 23 -0.47 14.46 20.16
C THR A 23 -0.12 15.72 19.36
N HIS A 24 0.58 16.66 19.99
CA HIS A 24 1.22 17.78 19.32
C HIS A 24 2.41 17.24 18.51
N VAL A 25 2.16 16.80 17.31
CA VAL A 25 3.23 16.64 16.30
C VAL A 25 3.50 18.06 15.76
N PRO A 26 4.74 18.58 15.86
CA PRO A 26 5.03 19.90 15.34
C PRO A 26 4.79 19.90 13.83
N ALA A 27 3.85 20.73 13.39
CA ALA A 27 3.53 20.89 11.97
C ALA A 27 4.79 21.19 11.18
N SER A 28 5.10 20.35 10.19
CA SER A 28 6.14 20.63 9.22
C SER A 28 5.80 21.92 8.48
N LYS A 29 6.69 22.91 8.51
CA LYS A 29 6.50 24.28 7.99
C LYS A 29 6.38 24.39 6.47
N HIS A 30 6.18 23.29 5.71
CA HIS A 30 6.29 23.29 4.25
C HIS A 30 5.05 22.81 3.49
N SER A 31 3.92 22.54 4.14
CA SER A 31 2.68 22.25 3.41
C SER A 31 1.53 23.02 4.06
N GLY A 32 0.94 23.95 3.33
CA GLY A 32 -0.17 24.80 3.78
C GLY A 32 -1.52 24.07 3.84
N ARG A 33 -1.52 22.76 4.05
CA ARG A 33 -2.69 21.91 4.30
C ARG A 33 -2.58 21.35 5.71
N GLU A 34 -3.59 21.55 6.52
CA GLU A 34 -3.69 20.89 7.84
C GLU A 34 -3.75 19.37 7.61
N ALA A 35 -2.89 18.61 8.32
CA ALA A 35 -2.92 17.16 8.27
C ALA A 35 -4.24 16.63 8.84
N THR A 36 -4.83 15.63 8.20
CA THR A 36 -6.02 14.96 8.72
C THR A 36 -5.70 14.17 10.00
N ALA A 37 -6.72 13.89 10.83
CA ALA A 37 -6.55 13.08 12.04
C ALA A 37 -5.91 11.71 11.71
N GLU A 38 -6.29 11.10 10.60
CA GLU A 38 -5.70 9.84 10.13
C GLU A 38 -4.21 9.97 9.83
N GLN A 39 -3.80 11.05 9.13
CA GLN A 39 -2.38 11.31 8.84
C GLN A 39 -1.56 11.54 10.10
N LEU A 40 -2.14 12.19 11.12
CA LEU A 40 -1.45 12.43 12.40
C LEU A 40 -1.26 11.13 13.18
N VAL A 41 -2.27 10.25 13.21
CA VAL A 41 -2.19 8.93 13.86
C VAL A 41 -1.17 8.06 13.15
N ASP A 42 -1.17 8.06 11.82
CA ASP A 42 -0.21 7.30 11.01
C ASP A 42 1.23 7.76 11.26
N GLN A 43 1.49 9.07 11.21
CA GLN A 43 2.80 9.63 11.52
C GLN A 43 3.28 9.29 12.94
N ALA A 44 2.38 9.34 13.93
CA ALA A 44 2.70 8.96 15.28
C ALA A 44 3.05 7.47 15.40
N ALA A 45 2.30 6.60 14.71
CA ALA A 45 2.57 5.17 14.68
C ALA A 45 3.94 4.86 14.03
N MET A 46 4.25 5.50 12.91
CA MET A 46 5.56 5.36 12.25
C MET A 46 6.71 5.86 13.13
N GLN A 47 6.52 6.98 13.83
CA GLN A 47 7.54 7.51 14.74
C GLN A 47 7.79 6.59 15.93
N VAL A 48 6.74 6.07 16.56
CA VAL A 48 6.85 5.11 17.67
C VAL A 48 7.53 3.84 17.19
N ALA A 49 7.10 3.28 16.07
CA ALA A 49 7.67 2.08 15.47
C ALA A 49 9.17 2.26 15.15
N GLY A 50 9.56 3.40 14.59
CA GLY A 50 10.96 3.73 14.29
C GLY A 50 11.85 3.93 15.52
N SER A 51 11.26 4.21 16.70
CA SER A 51 12.00 4.33 17.95
C SER A 51 12.26 2.98 18.63
N LEU A 52 11.57 1.92 18.21
CA LEU A 52 11.76 0.57 18.73
C LEU A 52 12.93 -0.09 18.00
N GLY A 53 13.76 -0.84 18.73
CA GLY A 53 14.79 -1.65 18.10
C GLY A 53 14.17 -2.86 17.39
N GLY A 54 14.67 -3.19 16.19
CA GLY A 54 14.21 -4.34 15.42
C GLY A 54 13.26 -3.99 14.27
N SER A 55 12.70 -5.00 13.63
CA SER A 55 11.78 -4.83 12.50
C SER A 55 10.40 -4.39 12.98
N ALA A 56 9.83 -3.38 12.34
CA ALA A 56 8.54 -2.82 12.71
C ALA A 56 7.61 -2.68 11.49
N VAL A 57 6.37 -3.13 11.67
CA VAL A 57 5.31 -3.01 10.66
C VAL A 57 4.12 -2.25 11.25
N VAL A 58 3.66 -1.25 10.55
CA VAL A 58 2.52 -0.41 10.94
C VAL A 58 1.28 -0.85 10.16
N GLY A 59 0.22 -1.19 10.87
CA GLY A 59 -1.08 -1.53 10.26
C GLY A 59 -1.84 -0.28 9.81
N PRO A 60 -2.85 -0.43 8.94
CA PRO A 60 -3.66 0.70 8.47
C PRO A 60 -4.39 1.40 9.61
N VAL A 61 -4.56 2.71 9.47
CA VAL A 61 -5.42 3.49 10.37
C VAL A 61 -6.88 3.03 10.18
N VAL A 62 -7.58 2.86 11.30
CA VAL A 62 -8.96 2.34 11.30
C VAL A 62 -9.86 3.19 12.17
N PRO A 63 -11.17 3.29 11.85
CA PRO A 63 -12.11 4.10 12.62
C PRO A 63 -12.45 3.46 13.96
N GLY A 64 -11.68 3.78 14.99
CA GLY A 64 -11.94 3.40 16.38
C GLY A 64 -11.51 2.00 16.80
N ILE A 65 -11.57 1.76 18.10
CA ILE A 65 -11.03 0.54 18.75
C ILE A 65 -11.71 -0.75 18.30
N SER A 66 -12.97 -0.70 17.93
CA SER A 66 -13.70 -1.87 17.41
C SER A 66 -13.08 -2.47 16.14
N HIS A 67 -12.36 -1.65 15.36
CA HIS A 67 -11.68 -2.04 14.13
C HIS A 67 -10.17 -2.29 14.33
N ALA A 68 -9.61 -2.03 15.51
CA ALA A 68 -8.18 -2.19 15.79
C ALA A 68 -7.67 -3.61 15.50
N GLY A 69 -8.53 -4.63 15.68
CA GLY A 69 -8.20 -6.01 15.33
C GLY A 69 -7.88 -6.22 13.84
N ARG A 70 -8.43 -5.41 12.93
CA ARG A 70 -8.10 -5.44 11.50
C ARG A 70 -6.68 -4.90 11.28
N SER A 71 -6.39 -3.71 11.82
CA SER A 71 -5.07 -3.09 11.72
C SER A 71 -3.98 -4.01 12.28
N LEU A 72 -4.23 -4.60 13.46
CA LEU A 72 -3.31 -5.50 14.12
C LEU A 72 -3.05 -6.78 13.29
N ARG A 73 -4.08 -7.38 12.70
CA ARG A 73 -3.91 -8.55 11.83
C ARG A 73 -3.07 -8.21 10.60
N SER A 74 -3.30 -7.06 9.97
CA SER A 74 -2.51 -6.59 8.83
C SER A 74 -1.04 -6.40 9.23
N ALA A 75 -0.76 -5.76 10.37
CA ALA A 75 0.60 -5.57 10.88
C ALA A 75 1.30 -6.90 11.15
N LEU A 76 0.63 -7.86 11.80
CA LEU A 76 1.17 -9.20 12.07
C LEU A 76 1.42 -10.02 10.80
N ALA A 77 0.52 -9.93 9.82
CA ALA A 77 0.70 -10.57 8.52
C ALA A 77 1.89 -9.92 7.78
N GLY A 78 2.00 -8.60 7.81
CA GLY A 78 3.13 -7.87 7.27
C GLY A 78 4.45 -8.26 7.92
N LEU A 79 4.49 -8.37 9.25
CA LEU A 79 5.71 -8.77 9.96
C LEU A 79 6.19 -10.18 9.56
N ARG A 80 5.26 -11.10 9.32
CA ARG A 80 5.58 -12.45 8.81
C ARG A 80 6.06 -12.43 7.35
N ALA A 81 5.51 -11.54 6.55
CA ALA A 81 5.83 -11.41 5.12
C ALA A 81 7.07 -10.55 4.85
N LEU A 82 7.50 -9.73 5.83
CA LEU A 82 8.61 -8.78 5.72
C LEU A 82 9.91 -9.39 5.16
N PRO A 83 10.32 -10.64 5.50
CA PRO A 83 11.50 -11.25 4.91
C PRO A 83 11.45 -11.41 3.39
N GLY A 84 10.27 -11.33 2.77
CA GLY A 84 10.10 -11.35 1.32
C GLY A 84 10.57 -10.08 0.60
N TRP A 85 10.76 -8.98 1.33
CA TRP A 85 11.27 -7.72 0.79
C TRP A 85 12.57 -7.32 1.51
N ALA A 86 13.70 -7.74 0.97
CA ALA A 86 15.01 -7.57 1.59
C ALA A 86 15.41 -6.10 1.87
N GLU A 87 14.91 -5.17 1.05
CA GLU A 87 15.22 -3.73 1.15
C GLU A 87 14.02 -2.92 1.70
N ALA A 88 13.13 -3.57 2.44
CA ALA A 88 11.99 -2.88 3.04
C ALA A 88 12.45 -1.75 3.96
N PRO A 89 11.80 -0.58 3.92
CA PRO A 89 12.05 0.46 4.92
C PRO A 89 11.69 -0.05 6.31
N ASN A 90 12.27 0.54 7.34
CA ASN A 90 11.96 0.20 8.71
C ASN A 90 11.72 1.48 9.53
N PRO A 91 10.51 1.74 10.00
CA PRO A 91 9.29 0.93 9.86
C PRO A 91 8.71 0.89 8.43
N VAL A 92 7.84 -0.08 8.15
CA VAL A 92 7.12 -0.23 6.88
C VAL A 92 5.62 -0.37 7.11
N HIS A 93 4.79 0.14 6.21
CA HIS A 93 3.36 -0.08 6.26
C HIS A 93 2.96 -1.49 5.81
N ALA A 94 1.99 -2.08 6.49
CA ALA A 94 1.48 -3.40 6.13
C ALA A 94 0.90 -3.44 4.71
N ASP A 95 0.38 -2.31 4.21
CA ASP A 95 -0.20 -2.20 2.88
C ASP A 95 0.87 -2.13 1.78
N ASP A 96 2.09 -1.68 2.10
CA ASP A 96 3.22 -1.76 1.18
C ASP A 96 3.73 -3.20 1.00
N LEU A 97 3.38 -4.11 1.92
CA LEU A 97 3.74 -5.52 1.92
C LEU A 97 2.62 -6.42 1.35
N LEU A 98 1.61 -5.87 0.71
CA LEU A 98 0.49 -6.66 0.18
C LEU A 98 0.93 -7.77 -0.79
N PRO A 99 1.89 -7.59 -1.70
CA PRO A 99 2.38 -8.68 -2.54
C PRO A 99 2.99 -9.83 -1.73
N GLU A 100 3.85 -9.53 -0.76
CA GLU A 100 4.50 -10.53 0.09
C GLU A 100 3.50 -11.19 1.03
N ARG A 101 2.56 -10.44 1.57
CA ARG A 101 1.48 -10.96 2.44
C ARG A 101 0.61 -11.96 1.69
N LEU A 102 0.23 -11.63 0.44
CA LEU A 102 -0.55 -12.55 -0.41
C LEU A 102 0.23 -13.83 -0.69
N LEU A 103 1.52 -13.74 -1.05
CA LEU A 103 2.37 -14.90 -1.28
C LEU A 103 2.65 -15.72 0.00
N ALA A 104 2.64 -15.07 1.17
CA ALA A 104 2.75 -15.71 2.48
C ALA A 104 1.44 -16.35 2.98
N GLY A 105 0.36 -16.32 2.19
CA GLY A 105 -0.92 -16.95 2.49
C GLY A 105 -1.87 -16.09 3.33
N ASP A 106 -1.70 -14.77 3.35
CA ASP A 106 -2.68 -13.87 3.95
C ASP A 106 -3.87 -13.68 3.00
N GLU A 107 -4.96 -14.37 3.29
CA GLU A 107 -6.18 -14.33 2.48
C GLU A 107 -6.76 -12.91 2.33
N LEU A 108 -6.60 -12.07 3.36
CA LEU A 108 -7.10 -10.69 3.33
C LEU A 108 -6.27 -9.79 2.40
N ALA A 109 -5.03 -10.15 2.10
CA ALA A 109 -4.19 -9.34 1.22
C ALA A 109 -4.74 -9.29 -0.20
N GLY A 110 -5.31 -10.40 -0.70
CA GLY A 110 -5.97 -10.44 -2.00
C GLY A 110 -7.17 -9.50 -2.08
N GLU A 111 -8.02 -9.50 -1.07
CA GLU A 111 -9.18 -8.58 -0.96
C GLU A 111 -8.72 -7.12 -0.87
N GLN A 112 -7.65 -6.86 -0.11
CA GLN A 112 -7.09 -5.52 0.01
C GLN A 112 -6.50 -5.04 -1.32
N ILE A 113 -5.77 -5.87 -2.06
CA ILE A 113 -5.25 -5.55 -3.39
C ILE A 113 -6.40 -5.22 -4.36
N LEU A 114 -7.47 -6.03 -4.35
CA LEU A 114 -8.66 -5.76 -5.18
C LEU A 114 -9.27 -4.40 -4.86
N HIS A 115 -9.43 -4.08 -3.60
CA HIS A 115 -10.13 -2.87 -3.17
C HIS A 115 -9.26 -1.61 -3.26
N LEU A 116 -7.99 -1.70 -2.85
CA LEU A 116 -7.12 -0.53 -2.73
C LEU A 116 -6.38 -0.19 -4.03
N VAL A 117 -6.17 -1.17 -4.91
CA VAL A 117 -5.34 -0.98 -6.10
C VAL A 117 -6.10 -1.32 -7.38
N HIS A 118 -6.70 -2.51 -7.48
CA HIS A 118 -7.37 -2.94 -8.70
C HIS A 118 -8.64 -2.12 -8.96
N ALA A 119 -9.52 -1.93 -7.98
CA ALA A 119 -10.77 -1.22 -8.19
C ALA A 119 -10.54 0.23 -8.66
N PRO A 120 -9.68 1.05 -8.04
CA PRO A 120 -9.38 2.39 -8.56
C PRO A 120 -8.77 2.38 -9.97
N LEU A 121 -7.90 1.41 -10.28
CA LEU A 121 -7.33 1.28 -11.63
C LEU A 121 -8.40 0.91 -12.65
N HIS A 122 -9.27 -0.04 -12.31
CA HIS A 122 -10.37 -0.49 -13.16
C HIS A 122 -11.42 0.61 -13.41
N GLU A 123 -11.73 1.44 -12.40
CA GLU A 123 -12.62 2.59 -12.51
C GLU A 123 -12.10 3.66 -13.48
N MET A 124 -10.79 3.76 -13.65
CA MET A 124 -10.21 4.63 -14.70
C MET A 124 -10.54 4.14 -16.11
N GLY A 125 -10.83 2.84 -16.25
CA GLY A 125 -11.21 2.20 -17.51
C GLY A 125 -10.11 2.21 -18.57
N ASP A 126 -10.49 1.79 -19.78
CA ASP A 126 -9.61 1.94 -20.93
C ASP A 126 -9.53 3.42 -21.36
N PRO A 127 -8.33 3.89 -21.76
CA PRO A 127 -7.12 3.08 -22.06
C PRO A 127 -6.08 2.99 -20.94
N PHE A 128 -6.41 3.29 -19.68
CA PHE A 128 -5.43 3.38 -18.60
C PHE A 128 -4.98 1.99 -18.12
N GLU A 129 -5.93 1.12 -17.75
CA GLU A 129 -5.63 -0.24 -17.28
C GLU A 129 -4.87 -1.05 -18.35
N SER A 130 -5.32 -1.00 -19.61
CA SER A 130 -4.64 -1.69 -20.71
C SER A 130 -3.22 -1.16 -20.95
N THR A 131 -3.00 0.14 -20.76
CA THR A 131 -1.66 0.75 -20.87
C THR A 131 -0.73 0.24 -19.77
N VAL A 132 -1.18 0.19 -18.51
CA VAL A 132 -0.39 -0.36 -17.40
C VAL A 132 -0.08 -1.83 -17.64
N ALA A 133 -1.09 -2.64 -17.97
CA ALA A 133 -0.91 -4.07 -18.23
C ALA A 133 0.10 -4.33 -19.34
N THR A 134 0.01 -3.60 -20.46
CA THR A 134 0.93 -3.73 -21.59
C THR A 134 2.34 -3.28 -21.24
N TYR A 135 2.46 -2.15 -20.51
CA TYR A 135 3.75 -1.62 -20.08
C TYR A 135 4.51 -2.62 -19.19
N LEU A 136 3.84 -3.18 -18.20
CA LEU A 136 4.42 -4.17 -17.29
C LEU A 136 4.75 -5.48 -18.03
N ALA A 137 3.87 -5.95 -18.92
CA ALA A 137 4.11 -7.15 -19.73
C ALA A 137 5.29 -7.03 -20.69
N LEU A 138 5.60 -5.80 -21.14
CA LEU A 138 6.74 -5.50 -22.01
C LEU A 138 8.00 -5.05 -21.26
N GLY A 139 8.10 -5.40 -19.98
CA GLY A 139 9.28 -5.14 -19.15
C GLY A 139 9.56 -3.65 -18.88
N GLY A 140 8.53 -2.79 -18.87
CA GLY A 140 8.69 -1.37 -18.58
C GLY A 140 9.23 -0.53 -19.75
N SER A 141 9.09 -1.01 -20.99
CA SER A 141 9.55 -0.27 -22.17
C SER A 141 8.46 0.64 -22.73
N LEU A 142 8.64 1.97 -22.62
CA LEU A 142 7.73 2.97 -23.19
C LEU A 142 7.58 2.82 -24.70
N GLU A 143 8.68 2.60 -25.40
CA GLU A 143 8.69 2.47 -26.87
C GLU A 143 8.00 1.19 -27.33
N ALA A 144 8.24 0.06 -26.64
CA ALA A 144 7.59 -1.19 -26.97
C ALA A 144 6.07 -1.10 -26.71
N THR A 145 5.68 -0.49 -25.59
CA THR A 145 4.28 -0.24 -25.23
C THR A 145 3.60 0.68 -26.24
N ALA A 146 4.27 1.76 -26.65
CA ALA A 146 3.73 2.70 -27.65
C ALA A 146 3.49 2.03 -28.99
N ARG A 147 4.43 1.19 -29.46
CA ARG A 147 4.26 0.41 -30.69
C ARG A 147 3.12 -0.60 -30.57
N ASN A 148 3.03 -1.30 -29.44
CA ASN A 148 2.00 -2.31 -29.21
C ASN A 148 0.59 -1.70 -29.20
N LEU A 149 0.44 -0.55 -28.56
CA LEU A 149 -0.84 0.16 -28.43
C LEU A 149 -1.14 1.12 -29.59
N PHE A 150 -0.26 1.21 -30.61
CA PHE A 150 -0.38 2.14 -31.74
C PHE A 150 -0.55 3.60 -31.34
N VAL A 151 0.20 4.03 -30.33
CA VAL A 151 0.19 5.42 -29.84
C VAL A 151 1.63 5.98 -29.73
N HIS A 152 1.75 7.29 -29.51
CA HIS A 152 3.06 7.91 -29.25
C HIS A 152 3.57 7.61 -27.83
N ALA A 153 4.90 7.49 -27.61
CA ALA A 153 5.49 7.22 -26.30
C ALA A 153 5.10 8.26 -25.23
N ASN A 154 4.90 9.52 -25.63
CA ASN A 154 4.41 10.55 -24.70
C ASN A 154 2.97 10.28 -24.22
N THR A 155 2.14 9.66 -25.05
CA THR A 155 0.79 9.24 -24.64
C THR A 155 0.86 8.14 -23.59
N VAL A 156 1.77 7.18 -23.74
CA VAL A 156 2.01 6.14 -22.72
C VAL A 156 2.46 6.79 -21.41
N ARG A 157 3.47 7.66 -21.47
CA ARG A 157 3.97 8.38 -20.27
C ARG A 157 2.86 9.19 -19.57
N TYR A 158 2.04 9.90 -20.34
CA TYR A 158 0.90 10.64 -19.80
C TYR A 158 -0.08 9.72 -19.08
N ARG A 159 -0.46 8.57 -19.69
CA ARG A 159 -1.40 7.63 -19.08
C ARG A 159 -0.84 7.01 -17.81
N LEU A 160 0.42 6.59 -17.79
CA LEU A 160 1.08 6.07 -16.60
C LEU A 160 1.13 7.11 -15.47
N GLY A 161 1.46 8.37 -15.80
CA GLY A 161 1.43 9.47 -14.84
C GLY A 161 0.04 9.70 -14.23
N ARG A 162 -1.02 9.65 -15.06
CA ARG A 162 -2.39 9.77 -14.57
C ARG A 162 -2.80 8.62 -13.63
N VAL A 163 -2.35 7.39 -13.93
CA VAL A 163 -2.56 6.24 -13.04
C VAL A 163 -1.85 6.48 -11.71
N SER A 164 -0.58 6.89 -11.73
CA SER A 164 0.17 7.18 -10.51
C SER A 164 -0.51 8.25 -9.64
N GLU A 165 -1.02 9.33 -10.26
CA GLU A 165 -1.74 10.39 -9.55
C GLU A 165 -3.05 9.92 -8.90
N GLN A 166 -3.78 9.02 -9.55
CA GLN A 166 -5.12 8.61 -9.12
C GLN A 166 -5.13 7.36 -8.25
N VAL A 167 -4.28 6.39 -8.57
CA VAL A 167 -4.20 5.11 -7.85
C VAL A 167 -3.13 5.14 -6.75
N GLY A 168 -2.15 6.06 -6.86
CA GLY A 168 -1.07 6.21 -5.90
C GLY A 168 0.12 5.28 -6.12
N TRP A 169 0.13 4.48 -7.21
CA TRP A 169 1.20 3.55 -7.55
C TRP A 169 1.81 3.89 -8.91
N ASP A 170 3.13 4.04 -8.97
CA ASP A 170 3.86 4.40 -10.19
C ASP A 170 4.38 3.16 -10.91
N ALA A 171 3.78 2.81 -12.05
CA ALA A 171 4.20 1.67 -12.85
C ALA A 171 5.68 1.73 -13.32
N THR A 172 6.32 2.90 -13.29
CA THR A 172 7.74 3.07 -13.64
C THR A 172 8.70 2.77 -12.48
N ASN A 173 8.19 2.71 -11.25
CA ASN A 173 8.90 2.23 -10.08
C ASN A 173 8.79 0.70 -10.02
N ALA A 174 9.88 -0.01 -9.80
CA ALA A 174 9.87 -1.48 -9.80
C ALA A 174 8.98 -2.08 -8.71
N ARG A 175 8.93 -1.47 -7.54
CA ARG A 175 8.12 -1.91 -6.40
C ARG A 175 6.63 -1.69 -6.65
N ASP A 176 6.28 -0.49 -7.09
CA ASP A 176 4.90 -0.12 -7.40
C ASP A 176 4.40 -0.89 -8.63
N GLY A 177 5.27 -1.13 -9.61
CA GLY A 177 4.99 -1.97 -10.76
C GLY A 177 4.63 -3.41 -10.37
N LEU A 178 5.31 -3.99 -9.37
CA LEU A 178 4.95 -5.30 -8.82
C LEU A 178 3.54 -5.26 -8.20
N MET A 179 3.22 -4.23 -7.41
CA MET A 179 1.89 -4.07 -6.82
C MET A 179 0.80 -3.98 -7.90
N LEU A 180 1.00 -3.13 -8.91
CA LEU A 180 0.05 -2.99 -10.02
C LEU A 180 -0.10 -4.28 -10.83
N HIS A 181 0.99 -5.03 -11.03
CA HIS A 181 0.95 -6.33 -11.72
C HIS A 181 0.13 -7.35 -10.94
N MET A 182 0.38 -7.45 -9.62
CA MET A 182 -0.41 -8.31 -8.74
C MET A 182 -1.88 -7.92 -8.72
N ALA A 183 -2.20 -6.62 -8.69
CA ALA A 183 -3.56 -6.12 -8.74
C ALA A 183 -4.30 -6.56 -10.00
N ILE A 184 -3.66 -6.46 -11.18
CA ILE A 184 -4.23 -6.92 -12.45
C ILE A 184 -4.46 -8.45 -12.44
N ILE A 185 -3.51 -9.23 -11.90
CA ILE A 185 -3.64 -10.69 -11.80
C ILE A 185 -4.81 -11.06 -10.89
N VAL A 186 -4.85 -10.48 -9.69
CA VAL A 186 -5.89 -10.77 -8.69
C VAL A 186 -7.26 -10.35 -9.21
N GLY A 187 -7.36 -9.20 -9.90
CA GLY A 187 -8.60 -8.75 -10.55
C GLY A 187 -9.12 -9.74 -11.58
N ARG A 188 -8.26 -10.24 -12.47
CA ARG A 188 -8.63 -11.27 -13.47
C ARG A 188 -9.09 -12.58 -12.82
N LEU A 189 -8.42 -13.00 -11.72
CA LEU A 189 -8.79 -14.20 -11.00
C LEU A 189 -10.13 -14.03 -10.26
N ALA A 190 -10.45 -12.84 -9.77
CA ALA A 190 -11.73 -12.55 -9.13
C ALA A 190 -12.89 -12.69 -10.12
N VAL A 191 -12.79 -12.08 -11.31
CA VAL A 191 -13.80 -12.17 -12.38
C VAL A 191 -14.03 -13.63 -12.82
N SER A 192 -12.97 -14.44 -12.90
CA SER A 192 -13.09 -15.83 -13.30
C SER A 192 -13.76 -16.76 -12.27
N ARG A 193 -13.92 -16.30 -11.03
CA ARG A 193 -14.62 -17.05 -9.97
C ARG A 193 -16.12 -16.78 -9.94
N GLU A 194 -16.55 -15.67 -10.54
CA GLU A 194 -17.96 -15.25 -10.60
C GLU A 194 -18.65 -15.72 -11.89
N ALA A 195 -17.88 -16.22 -12.86
CA ALA A 195 -18.37 -16.75 -14.15
C ALA A 195 -18.53 -18.27 -14.10
#